data_ea56351ef85bc048d586ef002a10a2b1
#
_entry.id   ea56351ef85bc048d586ef002a10a2b1
#
_cell.length_a   1.000
_cell.length_b   1.000
_cell.length_c   1.000
_cell.angle_alpha   90.00
_cell.angle_beta   90.00
_cell.angle_gamma   90.00
#
_symmetry.space_group_name_H-M   'P 1'
#
loop_
_entity.id
_entity.type
_entity.pdbx_description
1 polymer ?
#
loop_
_entity_poly.entity_id
_entity_poly.type
_entity_poly.pdbx_seq_one_letter_code
_entity_poly.pdbx_strand_id
1 'polypeptide(L)'
;MSEPREFVLDTARGRIAALRLGNPKGPKVLALHGWLDNAASFIPMAPHLGEVDLVAIDMLGHGASTHIPAGYDYAFVDWLHDILDVLDALGWPQAHLLGHSLGGALATVVAAGAPERVLSLALIEALGPPPWPGEHAAERLRKAIAGRRKPASLPRLIPDIATAVRARLQATEKSEAAARLLVERNLKAVEDGYQWRSDPRLMWPSHMRAEEASVRNWLAAIDCPVLLVAADPAPVYFQPEIRNERFACLKHGEMHVIAGTHHVHMDKPAEVAALISAFWTSLAKVP
;
A
#
# COMPACT_ATOMS: atom_id res chain seq x y z
N MET A 1 -14.05 17.97 10.03
CA MET A 1 -13.44 17.44 8.79
C MET A 1 -14.55 17.12 7.79
N SER A 2 -14.29 17.33 6.48
CA SER A 2 -15.22 16.91 5.43
C SER A 2 -15.30 15.37 5.37
N GLU A 3 -16.49 14.85 5.04
CA GLU A 3 -16.67 13.42 4.77
C GLU A 3 -15.72 12.96 3.65
N PRO A 4 -15.28 11.67 3.67
CA PRO A 4 -14.48 11.12 2.59
C PRO A 4 -15.15 11.33 1.23
N ARG A 5 -14.47 11.99 0.30
CA ARG A 5 -14.98 12.21 -1.05
C ARG A 5 -14.41 11.16 -1.99
N GLU A 6 -15.29 10.32 -2.53
CA GLU A 6 -14.92 9.34 -3.54
C GLU A 6 -14.86 9.97 -4.94
N PHE A 7 -13.88 9.57 -5.73
CA PHE A 7 -13.73 9.97 -7.13
C PHE A 7 -12.90 8.93 -7.91
N VAL A 8 -12.84 9.08 -9.23
CA VAL A 8 -12.14 8.14 -10.10
C VAL A 8 -11.14 8.93 -10.94
N LEU A 9 -9.95 8.35 -11.11
CA LEU A 9 -8.88 8.86 -11.98
C LEU A 9 -8.75 7.94 -13.18
N ASP A 10 -8.71 8.51 -14.37
CA ASP A 10 -8.38 7.78 -15.59
C ASP A 10 -6.86 7.73 -15.75
N THR A 11 -6.32 6.53 -15.91
CA THR A 11 -4.89 6.26 -16.12
C THR A 11 -4.69 5.43 -17.37
N ALA A 12 -3.45 5.30 -17.85
CA ALA A 12 -3.14 4.54 -19.06
C ALA A 12 -3.57 3.06 -18.97
N ARG A 13 -3.55 2.46 -17.77
CA ARG A 13 -3.86 1.03 -17.56
C ARG A 13 -5.28 0.76 -17.07
N GLY A 14 -6.04 1.80 -16.70
CA GLY A 14 -7.41 1.64 -16.22
C GLY A 14 -7.87 2.79 -15.33
N ARG A 15 -9.06 2.64 -14.75
CA ARG A 15 -9.62 3.62 -13.82
C ARG A 15 -9.26 3.27 -12.40
N ILE A 16 -8.70 4.23 -11.68
CA ILE A 16 -8.30 4.10 -10.28
C ILE A 16 -9.30 4.86 -9.41
N ALA A 17 -9.97 4.13 -8.53
CA ALA A 17 -10.85 4.71 -7.52
C ALA A 17 -10.02 5.30 -6.37
N ALA A 18 -10.43 6.45 -5.88
CA ALA A 18 -9.72 7.18 -4.85
C ALA A 18 -10.67 7.79 -3.82
N LEU A 19 -10.15 7.97 -2.61
CA LEU A 19 -10.78 8.71 -1.52
C LEU A 19 -9.93 9.96 -1.22
N ARG A 20 -10.51 11.15 -1.30
CA ARG A 20 -9.90 12.35 -0.74
C ARG A 20 -10.36 12.51 0.70
N LEU A 21 -9.41 12.49 1.64
CA LEU A 21 -9.63 12.39 3.08
C LEU A 21 -9.17 13.63 3.86
N GLY A 22 -8.77 14.69 3.16
CA GLY A 22 -8.19 15.86 3.80
C GLY A 22 -8.56 17.18 3.12
N ASN A 23 -7.76 18.21 3.38
CA ASN A 23 -7.96 19.55 2.85
C ASN A 23 -7.29 19.71 1.47
N PRO A 24 -8.05 19.93 0.35
CA PRO A 24 -7.48 20.06 -0.98
C PRO A 24 -6.44 21.18 -1.15
N LYS A 25 -6.36 22.12 -0.22
CA LYS A 25 -5.39 23.22 -0.21
C LYS A 25 -4.10 22.88 0.54
N GLY A 26 -4.08 21.76 1.28
CA GLY A 26 -2.93 21.32 2.06
C GLY A 26 -1.81 20.72 1.20
N PRO A 27 -0.68 20.36 1.85
CA PRO A 27 0.39 19.57 1.25
C PRO A 27 -0.14 18.29 0.61
N LYS A 28 0.38 17.93 -0.56
CA LYS A 28 -0.10 16.80 -1.36
C LYS A 28 0.45 15.49 -0.83
N VAL A 29 -0.44 14.58 -0.42
CA VAL A 29 -0.09 13.26 0.11
C VAL A 29 -0.84 12.19 -0.66
N LEU A 30 -0.11 11.32 -1.36
CA LEU A 30 -0.67 10.13 -2.00
C LEU A 30 -0.48 8.92 -1.08
N ALA A 31 -1.59 8.27 -0.71
CA ALA A 31 -1.59 7.12 0.19
C ALA A 31 -1.82 5.81 -0.56
N LEU A 32 -0.94 4.82 -0.32
CA LEU A 32 -0.85 3.53 -0.98
C LEU A 32 -1.05 2.41 0.04
N HIS A 33 -2.10 1.61 -0.14
CA HIS A 33 -2.51 0.55 0.81
C HIS A 33 -1.69 -0.75 0.68
N GLY A 34 -1.88 -1.66 1.64
CA GLY A 34 -1.30 -3.01 1.64
C GLY A 34 -1.96 -3.97 0.64
N TRP A 35 -1.32 -5.12 0.41
CA TRP A 35 -1.85 -6.16 -0.48
C TRP A 35 -3.20 -6.68 0.01
N LEU A 36 -4.19 -6.73 -0.91
CA LEU A 36 -5.60 -7.06 -0.65
C LEU A 36 -6.32 -6.13 0.34
N ASP A 37 -5.73 -4.99 0.69
CA ASP A 37 -6.43 -3.87 1.34
C ASP A 37 -7.04 -2.94 0.27
N ASN A 38 -7.36 -1.72 0.64
CA ASN A 38 -7.90 -0.68 -0.24
C ASN A 38 -7.76 0.71 0.42
N ALA A 39 -8.21 1.75 -0.25
CA ALA A 39 -8.11 3.15 0.20
C ALA A 39 -8.73 3.40 1.59
N ALA A 40 -9.73 2.61 2.01
CA ALA A 40 -10.34 2.73 3.34
C ALA A 40 -9.37 2.44 4.49
N SER A 41 -8.22 1.81 4.22
CA SER A 41 -7.12 1.60 5.17
C SER A 41 -6.67 2.89 5.86
N PHE A 42 -6.79 4.04 5.19
CA PHE A 42 -6.34 5.33 5.72
C PHE A 42 -7.45 6.18 6.37
N ILE A 43 -8.71 5.72 6.32
CA ILE A 43 -9.84 6.46 6.93
C ILE A 43 -9.64 6.70 8.43
N PRO A 44 -9.22 5.70 9.25
CA PRO A 44 -9.07 5.93 10.69
C PRO A 44 -7.98 6.97 11.02
N MET A 45 -6.93 7.04 10.21
CA MET A 45 -5.78 7.89 10.45
C MET A 45 -5.96 9.32 9.93
N ALA A 46 -6.72 9.51 8.85
CA ALA A 46 -6.92 10.81 8.20
C ALA A 46 -7.32 11.94 9.16
N PRO A 47 -8.21 11.75 10.16
CA PRO A 47 -8.59 12.76 11.14
C PRO A 47 -7.43 13.33 11.95
N HIS A 48 -6.34 12.60 12.06
CA HIS A 48 -5.22 12.91 12.94
C HIS A 48 -3.99 13.44 12.18
N LEU A 49 -4.03 13.49 10.82
CA LEU A 49 -2.90 13.94 9.99
C LEU A 49 -2.80 15.46 9.79
N GLY A 50 -3.74 16.23 10.34
CA GLY A 50 -3.76 17.68 10.18
C GLY A 50 -4.25 18.15 8.80
N GLU A 51 -3.80 19.34 8.39
CA GLU A 51 -4.28 20.03 7.17
C GLU A 51 -3.53 19.59 5.90
N VAL A 52 -3.61 18.30 5.56
CA VAL A 52 -3.02 17.75 4.32
C VAL A 52 -4.10 17.45 3.27
N ASP A 53 -3.74 17.47 1.99
CA ASP A 53 -4.56 16.95 0.89
C ASP A 53 -4.25 15.46 0.72
N LEU A 54 -4.87 14.62 1.55
CA LEU A 54 -4.68 13.18 1.54
C LEU A 54 -5.57 12.53 0.48
N VAL A 55 -4.96 11.94 -0.53
CA VAL A 55 -5.62 11.11 -1.53
C VAL A 55 -5.16 9.67 -1.36
N ALA A 56 -6.07 8.79 -0.94
CA ALA A 56 -5.84 7.35 -0.86
C ALA A 56 -6.44 6.66 -2.08
N ILE A 57 -5.67 5.83 -2.79
CA ILE A 57 -6.13 5.13 -3.98
C ILE A 57 -6.39 3.65 -3.70
N ASP A 58 -7.31 3.06 -4.44
CA ASP A 58 -7.37 1.61 -4.63
C ASP A 58 -6.43 1.26 -5.79
N MET A 59 -5.33 0.55 -5.53
CA MET A 59 -4.44 0.10 -6.61
C MET A 59 -5.20 -0.80 -7.60
N LEU A 60 -4.82 -0.81 -8.89
CA LEU A 60 -5.48 -1.65 -9.90
C LEU A 60 -5.63 -3.10 -9.41
N GLY A 61 -6.80 -3.66 -9.61
CA GLY A 61 -7.19 -4.99 -9.12
C GLY A 61 -7.72 -5.02 -7.69
N HIS A 62 -7.64 -3.91 -6.93
CA HIS A 62 -8.11 -3.80 -5.55
C HIS A 62 -9.33 -2.88 -5.45
N GLY A 63 -10.10 -3.03 -4.38
CA GLY A 63 -11.22 -2.15 -4.02
C GLY A 63 -12.18 -1.88 -5.18
N ALA A 64 -12.44 -0.61 -5.45
CA ALA A 64 -13.33 -0.17 -6.53
C ALA A 64 -12.60 0.15 -7.85
N SER A 65 -11.28 -0.02 -7.91
CA SER A 65 -10.49 0.17 -9.13
C SER A 65 -10.73 -0.94 -10.16
N THR A 66 -10.48 -0.63 -11.43
CA THR A 66 -10.65 -1.62 -12.50
C THR A 66 -9.64 -2.76 -12.39
N HIS A 67 -10.02 -3.91 -12.92
CA HIS A 67 -9.11 -5.02 -13.14
C HIS A 67 -8.34 -4.80 -14.45
N ILE A 68 -7.08 -5.21 -14.50
CA ILE A 68 -6.32 -5.22 -15.75
C ILE A 68 -6.94 -6.23 -16.75
N PRO A 69 -6.74 -6.06 -18.07
CA PRO A 69 -7.29 -6.97 -19.08
C PRO A 69 -6.94 -8.43 -18.84
N ALA A 70 -7.79 -9.34 -19.29
CA ALA A 70 -7.51 -10.77 -19.26
C ALA A 70 -6.20 -11.08 -20.03
N GLY A 71 -5.42 -12.02 -19.53
CA GLY A 71 -4.15 -12.39 -20.13
C GLY A 71 -2.92 -11.66 -19.58
N TYR A 72 -3.12 -10.62 -18.78
CA TYR A 72 -2.03 -9.91 -18.05
C TYR A 72 -2.00 -10.30 -16.57
N ASP A 73 -0.82 -10.16 -15.95
CA ASP A 73 -0.59 -10.41 -14.53
C ASP A 73 -0.34 -9.08 -13.80
N TYR A 74 -0.59 -9.05 -12.48
CA TYR A 74 -0.23 -7.92 -11.63
C TYR A 74 1.25 -8.02 -11.24
N ALA A 75 2.14 -7.52 -12.12
CA ALA A 75 3.55 -7.45 -11.78
C ALA A 75 3.81 -6.24 -10.86
N PHE A 76 4.70 -6.43 -9.87
CA PHE A 76 5.05 -5.37 -8.91
C PHE A 76 5.51 -4.08 -9.59
N VAL A 77 6.33 -4.20 -10.63
CA VAL A 77 6.87 -3.04 -11.37
C VAL A 77 5.82 -2.26 -12.14
N ASP A 78 4.71 -2.88 -12.51
CA ASP A 78 3.65 -2.21 -13.27
C ASP A 78 2.90 -1.17 -12.42
N TRP A 79 2.72 -1.43 -11.12
CA TRP A 79 2.09 -0.46 -10.20
C TRP A 79 2.92 0.81 -10.00
N LEU A 80 4.23 0.80 -10.30
CA LEU A 80 5.05 2.02 -10.24
C LEU A 80 4.57 3.03 -11.27
N HIS A 81 4.26 2.57 -12.49
CA HIS A 81 3.68 3.41 -13.54
C HIS A 81 2.28 3.91 -13.15
N ASP A 82 1.43 3.05 -12.57
CA ASP A 82 0.10 3.45 -12.10
C ASP A 82 0.17 4.58 -11.06
N ILE A 83 1.17 4.55 -10.15
CA ILE A 83 1.37 5.60 -9.14
C ILE A 83 1.77 6.93 -9.80
N LEU A 84 2.67 6.90 -10.78
CA LEU A 84 3.08 8.09 -11.51
C LEU A 84 1.92 8.66 -12.34
N ASP A 85 1.16 7.81 -13.04
CA ASP A 85 -0.05 8.20 -13.78
C ASP A 85 -1.10 8.86 -12.86
N VAL A 86 -1.24 8.36 -11.63
CA VAL A 86 -2.13 8.95 -10.62
C VAL A 86 -1.67 10.35 -10.23
N LEU A 87 -0.37 10.57 -10.01
CA LEU A 87 0.16 11.91 -9.74
C LEU A 87 -0.12 12.86 -10.90
N ASP A 88 0.05 12.39 -12.13
CA ASP A 88 -0.22 13.19 -13.34
C ASP A 88 -1.72 13.50 -13.49
N ALA A 89 -2.60 12.53 -13.28
CA ALA A 89 -4.05 12.71 -13.32
C ALA A 89 -4.57 13.66 -12.21
N LEU A 90 -3.87 13.73 -11.08
CA LEU A 90 -4.14 14.69 -10.00
C LEU A 90 -3.58 16.10 -10.30
N GLY A 91 -2.75 16.25 -11.32
CA GLY A 91 -1.99 17.47 -11.59
C GLY A 91 -0.93 17.77 -10.53
N TRP A 92 -0.38 16.72 -9.89
CA TRP A 92 0.62 16.84 -8.84
C TRP A 92 2.02 16.54 -9.39
N PRO A 93 2.85 17.57 -9.63
CA PRO A 93 4.21 17.36 -10.11
C PRO A 93 5.06 16.58 -9.09
N GLN A 94 4.79 16.78 -7.80
CA GLN A 94 5.43 16.10 -6.67
C GLN A 94 4.41 15.88 -5.56
N ALA A 95 4.65 14.84 -4.73
CA ALA A 95 3.84 14.59 -3.54
C ALA A 95 4.67 13.93 -2.43
N HIS A 96 4.19 14.02 -1.20
CA HIS A 96 4.58 13.09 -0.14
C HIS A 96 3.90 11.74 -0.42
N LEU A 97 4.62 10.63 -0.28
CA LEU A 97 4.05 9.29 -0.39
C LEU A 97 3.88 8.69 1.00
N LEU A 98 2.68 8.23 1.29
CA LEU A 98 2.33 7.50 2.50
C LEU A 98 2.02 6.05 2.11
N GLY A 99 2.82 5.09 2.54
CA GLY A 99 2.65 3.71 2.11
C GLY A 99 2.56 2.72 3.27
N HIS A 100 1.57 1.82 3.23
CA HIS A 100 1.46 0.69 4.14
C HIS A 100 1.83 -0.61 3.41
N SER A 101 2.70 -1.42 4.00
CA SER A 101 3.03 -2.78 3.51
C SER A 101 3.42 -2.77 2.02
N LEU A 102 2.62 -3.39 1.12
CA LEU A 102 2.84 -3.34 -0.33
C LEU A 102 2.97 -1.90 -0.84
N GLY A 103 2.09 -1.00 -0.39
CA GLY A 103 2.15 0.41 -0.76
C GLY A 103 3.43 1.09 -0.31
N GLY A 104 3.97 0.73 0.86
CA GLY A 104 5.27 1.21 1.33
C GLY A 104 6.44 0.69 0.50
N ALA A 105 6.37 -0.59 0.09
CA ALA A 105 7.35 -1.17 -0.82
C ALA A 105 7.35 -0.49 -2.19
N LEU A 106 6.16 -0.18 -2.74
CA LEU A 106 6.01 0.54 -4.00
C LEU A 106 6.52 1.98 -3.88
N ALA A 107 6.13 2.71 -2.82
CA ALA A 107 6.60 4.07 -2.56
C ALA A 107 8.13 4.15 -2.48
N THR A 108 8.78 3.17 -1.84
CA THR A 108 10.24 3.05 -1.78
C THR A 108 10.87 2.99 -3.17
N VAL A 109 10.33 2.14 -4.05
CA VAL A 109 10.89 1.97 -5.41
C VAL A 109 10.56 3.15 -6.31
N VAL A 110 9.38 3.78 -6.16
CA VAL A 110 9.05 5.03 -6.86
C VAL A 110 10.04 6.14 -6.47
N ALA A 111 10.35 6.31 -5.18
CA ALA A 111 11.30 7.33 -4.73
C ALA A 111 12.73 7.09 -5.25
N ALA A 112 13.13 5.83 -5.41
CA ALA A 112 14.43 5.50 -6.00
C ALA A 112 14.47 5.70 -7.53
N GLY A 113 13.36 5.45 -8.22
CA GLY A 113 13.29 5.48 -9.70
C GLY A 113 12.82 6.79 -10.29
N ALA A 114 12.08 7.61 -9.54
CA ALA A 114 11.54 8.91 -9.94
C ALA A 114 11.66 9.93 -8.78
N PRO A 115 12.90 10.22 -8.32
CA PRO A 115 13.12 11.04 -7.13
C PRO A 115 12.52 12.44 -7.25
N GLU A 116 12.44 13.00 -8.45
CA GLU A 116 11.84 14.30 -8.73
C GLU A 116 10.33 14.35 -8.46
N ARG A 117 9.67 13.20 -8.31
CA ARG A 117 8.23 13.11 -8.06
C ARG A 117 7.89 12.97 -6.56
N VAL A 118 8.90 12.76 -5.70
CA VAL A 118 8.69 12.39 -4.29
C VAL A 118 9.33 13.39 -3.34
N LEU A 119 8.50 14.09 -2.56
CA LEU A 119 8.97 15.07 -1.56
C LEU A 119 9.48 14.39 -0.29
N SER A 120 8.82 13.34 0.17
CA SER A 120 9.22 12.51 1.30
C SER A 120 8.45 11.18 1.31
N LEU A 121 8.95 10.21 2.07
CA LEU A 121 8.29 8.94 2.33
C LEU A 121 7.85 8.85 3.79
N ALA A 122 6.59 8.50 4.05
CA ALA A 122 6.10 8.01 5.31
C ALA A 122 5.69 6.54 5.14
N LEU A 123 6.47 5.63 5.67
CA LEU A 123 6.35 4.20 5.45
C LEU A 123 5.86 3.51 6.71
N ILE A 124 4.85 2.66 6.57
CA ILE A 124 4.27 1.89 7.67
C ILE A 124 4.46 0.41 7.36
N GLU A 125 5.19 -0.29 8.22
CA GLU A 125 5.41 -1.75 8.14
C GLU A 125 6.02 -2.24 6.81
N ALA A 126 6.81 -1.40 6.15
CA ALA A 126 7.59 -1.78 4.97
C ALA A 126 8.75 -0.82 4.74
N LEU A 127 9.87 -1.36 4.26
CA LEU A 127 11.02 -0.62 3.73
C LEU A 127 11.58 -1.40 2.54
N GLY A 128 11.01 -1.15 1.36
CA GLY A 128 11.23 -1.92 0.15
C GLY A 128 10.45 -3.25 0.09
N PRO A 129 10.41 -3.91 -1.07
CA PRO A 129 9.70 -5.18 -1.26
C PRO A 129 10.36 -6.34 -0.49
N PRO A 130 9.57 -7.37 -0.10
CA PRO A 130 10.14 -8.60 0.46
C PRO A 130 11.09 -9.25 -0.55
N PRO A 131 12.34 -9.58 -0.16
CA PRO A 131 13.32 -10.14 -1.04
C PRO A 131 12.99 -11.60 -1.38
N TRP A 132 13.60 -12.10 -2.43
CA TRP A 132 13.58 -13.52 -2.75
C TRP A 132 14.96 -14.00 -3.14
N PRO A 133 15.49 -15.03 -2.48
CA PRO A 133 16.80 -15.59 -2.81
C PRO A 133 16.85 -16.11 -4.25
N GLY A 134 17.90 -15.74 -4.98
CA GLY A 134 18.07 -16.10 -6.40
C GLY A 134 18.12 -17.59 -6.65
N GLU A 135 18.60 -18.37 -5.69
CA GLU A 135 18.65 -19.84 -5.72
C GLU A 135 17.27 -20.51 -5.90
N HIS A 136 16.20 -19.83 -5.52
CA HIS A 136 14.81 -20.29 -5.68
C HIS A 136 14.10 -19.68 -6.90
N ALA A 137 14.79 -18.92 -7.75
CA ALA A 137 14.16 -18.20 -8.86
C ALA A 137 13.44 -19.13 -9.86
N ALA A 138 14.08 -20.24 -10.23
CA ALA A 138 13.49 -21.22 -11.15
C ALA A 138 12.26 -21.93 -10.58
N GLU A 139 12.26 -22.24 -9.26
CA GLU A 139 11.11 -22.83 -8.58
C GLU A 139 9.94 -21.86 -8.56
N ARG A 140 10.20 -20.61 -8.24
CA ARG A 140 9.20 -19.52 -8.25
C ARG A 140 8.58 -19.38 -9.63
N LEU A 141 9.39 -19.32 -10.67
CA LEU A 141 8.92 -19.19 -12.05
C LEU A 141 8.00 -20.36 -12.44
N ARG A 142 8.37 -21.60 -12.09
CA ARG A 142 7.51 -22.78 -12.32
C ARG A 142 6.18 -22.67 -11.58
N LYS A 143 6.18 -22.24 -10.31
CA LYS A 143 4.96 -22.02 -9.52
C LYS A 143 4.06 -20.95 -10.12
N ALA A 144 4.63 -19.84 -10.60
CA ALA A 144 3.89 -18.75 -11.23
C ALA A 144 3.23 -19.22 -12.55
N ILE A 145 3.97 -19.88 -13.42
CA ILE A 145 3.46 -20.43 -14.68
C ILE A 145 2.35 -21.46 -14.42
N ALA A 146 2.54 -22.38 -13.46
CA ALA A 146 1.55 -23.37 -13.11
C ALA A 146 0.30 -22.73 -12.50
N GLY A 147 0.44 -21.70 -11.66
CA GLY A 147 -0.65 -20.96 -11.06
C GLY A 147 -1.55 -20.31 -12.10
N ARG A 148 -0.96 -19.65 -13.09
CA ARG A 148 -1.68 -18.99 -14.19
C ARG A 148 -2.46 -19.97 -15.10
N ARG A 149 -1.99 -21.22 -15.22
CA ARG A 149 -2.63 -22.26 -16.04
C ARG A 149 -3.77 -22.99 -15.33
N LYS A 150 -3.99 -22.74 -14.05
CA LYS A 150 -5.13 -23.29 -13.34
C LYS A 150 -6.42 -22.67 -13.89
N PRO A 151 -7.51 -23.45 -14.03
CA PRO A 151 -8.82 -22.91 -14.39
C PRO A 151 -9.19 -21.79 -13.41
N ALA A 152 -9.77 -20.70 -13.91
CA ALA A 152 -10.31 -19.67 -13.06
C ALA A 152 -11.38 -20.28 -12.14
N SER A 153 -11.23 -20.11 -10.84
CA SER A 153 -12.29 -20.48 -9.90
C SER A 153 -13.46 -19.50 -10.05
N LEU A 154 -14.67 -20.03 -9.97
CA LEU A 154 -15.86 -19.16 -9.93
C LEU A 154 -15.78 -18.23 -8.70
N PRO A 155 -16.21 -16.97 -8.82
CA PRO A 155 -16.28 -16.07 -7.70
C PRO A 155 -17.10 -16.69 -6.56
N ARG A 156 -16.51 -16.76 -5.37
CA ARG A 156 -17.19 -17.32 -4.20
C ARG A 156 -18.28 -16.34 -3.73
N LEU A 157 -19.49 -16.83 -3.60
CA LEU A 157 -20.59 -16.10 -2.97
C LEU A 157 -20.34 -15.99 -1.46
N ILE A 158 -20.51 -14.80 -0.93
CA ILE A 158 -20.41 -14.47 0.49
C ILE A 158 -21.80 -14.08 0.96
N PRO A 159 -22.36 -14.78 1.95
CA PRO A 159 -23.77 -14.57 2.32
C PRO A 159 -24.02 -13.21 2.96
N ASP A 160 -23.07 -12.73 3.77
CA ASP A 160 -23.21 -11.50 4.53
C ASP A 160 -21.83 -10.85 4.85
N ILE A 161 -21.87 -9.59 5.25
CA ILE A 161 -20.66 -8.81 5.61
C ILE A 161 -19.94 -9.43 6.82
N ALA A 162 -20.67 -9.96 7.81
CA ALA A 162 -20.07 -10.54 9.01
C ALA A 162 -19.21 -11.78 8.66
N THR A 163 -19.64 -12.58 7.71
CA THR A 163 -18.86 -13.71 7.19
C THR A 163 -17.58 -13.24 6.49
N ALA A 164 -17.66 -12.18 5.70
CA ALA A 164 -16.47 -11.58 5.07
C ALA A 164 -15.49 -11.00 6.11
N VAL A 165 -15.99 -10.32 7.15
CA VAL A 165 -15.19 -9.79 8.25
C VAL A 165 -14.46 -10.90 9.00
N ARG A 166 -15.17 -11.99 9.36
CA ARG A 166 -14.53 -13.16 9.99
C ARG A 166 -13.40 -13.74 9.13
N ALA A 167 -13.64 -13.92 7.83
CA ALA A 167 -12.62 -14.41 6.91
C ALA A 167 -11.40 -13.47 6.85
N ARG A 168 -11.63 -12.16 6.89
CA ARG A 168 -10.54 -11.16 6.87
C ARG A 168 -9.72 -11.15 8.17
N LEU A 169 -10.36 -11.35 9.32
CA LEU A 169 -9.69 -11.48 10.63
C LEU A 169 -8.84 -12.74 10.71
N GLN A 170 -9.30 -13.85 10.12
CA GLN A 170 -8.50 -15.08 10.05
C GLN A 170 -7.25 -14.95 9.17
N ALA A 171 -7.28 -14.08 8.16
CA ALA A 171 -6.17 -13.91 7.22
C ALA A 171 -5.03 -13.05 7.80
N THR A 172 -5.35 -12.04 8.61
CA THR A 172 -4.34 -11.12 9.17
C THR A 172 -4.89 -10.48 10.44
N GLU A 173 -4.06 -10.44 11.49
CA GLU A 173 -4.42 -9.83 12.77
C GLU A 173 -4.67 -8.32 12.62
N LYS A 174 -5.80 -7.87 13.13
CA LYS A 174 -6.26 -6.47 13.21
C LYS A 174 -7.55 -6.40 14.03
N SER A 175 -7.98 -5.19 14.39
CA SER A 175 -9.29 -4.99 15.03
C SER A 175 -10.45 -5.33 14.10
N GLU A 176 -11.61 -5.68 14.67
CA GLU A 176 -12.83 -5.93 13.90
C GLU A 176 -13.28 -4.67 13.13
N ALA A 177 -13.12 -3.49 13.74
CA ALA A 177 -13.44 -2.22 13.09
C ALA A 177 -12.60 -1.99 11.84
N ALA A 178 -11.28 -2.24 11.91
CA ALA A 178 -10.38 -2.18 10.77
C ALA A 178 -10.75 -3.19 9.68
N ALA A 179 -11.02 -4.43 10.07
CA ALA A 179 -11.45 -5.47 9.12
C ALA A 179 -12.75 -5.10 8.40
N ARG A 180 -13.74 -4.54 9.13
CA ARG A 180 -15.02 -4.10 8.58
C ARG A 180 -14.87 -3.01 7.53
N LEU A 181 -14.09 -1.96 7.81
CA LEU A 181 -13.82 -0.87 6.84
C LEU A 181 -13.24 -1.42 5.52
N LEU A 182 -12.24 -2.30 5.62
CA LEU A 182 -11.62 -2.90 4.44
C LEU A 182 -12.60 -3.79 3.67
N VAL A 183 -13.42 -4.56 4.39
CA VAL A 183 -14.39 -5.48 3.81
C VAL A 183 -15.50 -4.71 3.09
N GLU A 184 -16.10 -3.72 3.72
CA GLU A 184 -17.23 -2.96 3.16
C GLU A 184 -16.85 -2.31 1.83
N ARG A 185 -15.64 -1.73 1.71
CA ARG A 185 -15.16 -1.18 0.43
C ARG A 185 -14.82 -2.26 -0.59
N ASN A 186 -14.42 -3.45 -0.16
CA ASN A 186 -13.99 -4.54 -1.06
C ASN A 186 -15.11 -5.49 -1.48
N LEU A 187 -16.33 -5.30 -0.99
CA LEU A 187 -17.48 -6.09 -1.39
C LEU A 187 -18.32 -5.36 -2.43
N LYS A 188 -18.87 -6.12 -3.38
CA LYS A 188 -19.97 -5.73 -4.26
C LYS A 188 -21.19 -6.59 -3.96
N ALA A 189 -22.36 -5.99 -3.85
CA ALA A 189 -23.62 -6.70 -3.76
C ALA A 189 -23.91 -7.43 -5.08
N VAL A 190 -24.45 -8.64 -4.97
CA VAL A 190 -24.98 -9.49 -6.05
C VAL A 190 -26.32 -10.05 -5.61
N GLU A 191 -27.04 -10.76 -6.49
CA GLU A 191 -28.42 -11.20 -6.25
C GLU A 191 -28.62 -11.95 -4.92
N ASP A 192 -27.68 -12.86 -4.57
CA ASP A 192 -27.81 -13.71 -3.38
C ASP A 192 -26.76 -13.41 -2.29
N GLY A 193 -26.21 -12.19 -2.25
CA GLY A 193 -25.19 -11.81 -1.26
C GLY A 193 -24.13 -10.88 -1.80
N TYR A 194 -22.87 -11.25 -1.61
CA TYR A 194 -21.73 -10.41 -1.95
C TYR A 194 -20.63 -11.19 -2.67
N GLN A 195 -19.80 -10.48 -3.41
CA GLN A 195 -18.54 -10.97 -3.98
C GLN A 195 -17.42 -9.98 -3.67
N TRP A 196 -16.19 -10.50 -3.55
CA TRP A 196 -15.01 -9.65 -3.48
C TRP A 196 -14.82 -8.84 -4.77
N ARG A 197 -14.49 -7.56 -4.61
CA ARG A 197 -14.07 -6.70 -5.73
C ARG A 197 -12.65 -7.00 -6.18
N SER A 198 -11.79 -7.42 -5.25
CA SER A 198 -10.39 -7.73 -5.58
C SER A 198 -10.29 -8.79 -6.65
N ASP A 199 -9.42 -8.56 -7.62
CA ASP A 199 -9.15 -9.50 -8.70
C ASP A 199 -8.47 -10.78 -8.15
N PRO A 200 -9.02 -11.98 -8.39
CA PRO A 200 -8.41 -13.23 -7.92
C PRO A 200 -6.97 -13.43 -8.43
N ARG A 201 -6.57 -12.82 -9.55
CA ARG A 201 -5.22 -12.87 -10.09
C ARG A 201 -4.16 -12.22 -9.19
N LEU A 202 -4.56 -11.35 -8.28
CA LEU A 202 -3.67 -10.80 -7.24
C LEU A 202 -3.06 -11.91 -6.36
N MET A 203 -3.75 -13.05 -6.25
CA MET A 203 -3.26 -14.22 -5.49
C MET A 203 -2.28 -15.10 -6.27
N TRP A 204 -2.03 -14.81 -7.53
CA TRP A 204 -1.07 -15.58 -8.32
C TRP A 204 0.36 -15.29 -7.85
N PRO A 205 1.22 -16.32 -7.79
CA PRO A 205 2.62 -16.10 -7.44
C PRO A 205 3.30 -15.18 -8.45
N SER A 206 4.06 -14.19 -7.98
CA SER A 206 4.88 -13.34 -8.84
C SER A 206 5.92 -14.16 -9.59
N HIS A 207 6.13 -13.87 -10.87
CA HIS A 207 7.16 -14.53 -11.71
C HIS A 207 8.57 -14.19 -11.24
N MET A 208 8.78 -12.94 -10.84
CA MET A 208 10.07 -12.42 -10.39
C MET A 208 9.91 -11.60 -9.12
N ARG A 209 10.93 -11.57 -8.30
CA ARG A 209 11.08 -10.68 -7.15
C ARG A 209 12.52 -10.19 -7.09
N ALA A 210 12.72 -9.03 -6.51
CA ALA A 210 14.06 -8.48 -6.29
C ALA A 210 14.84 -9.29 -5.25
N GLU A 211 16.14 -9.41 -5.46
CA GLU A 211 17.06 -9.86 -4.43
C GLU A 211 17.34 -8.74 -3.43
N GLU A 212 17.80 -9.10 -2.24
CA GLU A 212 18.09 -8.15 -1.17
C GLU A 212 19.11 -7.07 -1.60
N ALA A 213 20.11 -7.45 -2.39
CA ALA A 213 21.11 -6.50 -2.92
C ALA A 213 20.47 -5.39 -3.78
N SER A 214 19.48 -5.74 -4.61
CA SER A 214 18.72 -4.75 -5.39
C SER A 214 17.90 -3.83 -4.52
N VAL A 215 17.24 -4.39 -3.49
CA VAL A 215 16.43 -3.58 -2.53
C VAL A 215 17.32 -2.57 -1.80
N ARG A 216 18.48 -3.00 -1.30
CA ARG A 216 19.45 -2.10 -0.62
C ARG A 216 19.99 -1.03 -1.56
N ASN A 217 20.25 -1.36 -2.83
CA ASN A 217 20.67 -0.38 -3.83
C ASN A 217 19.61 0.70 -4.06
N TRP A 218 18.32 0.31 -4.18
CA TRP A 218 17.23 1.28 -4.29
C TRP A 218 17.12 2.17 -3.06
N LEU A 219 17.24 1.62 -1.85
CA LEU A 219 17.21 2.39 -0.61
C LEU A 219 18.35 3.42 -0.53
N ALA A 220 19.55 3.03 -0.93
CA ALA A 220 20.71 3.93 -0.98
C ALA A 220 20.57 5.05 -2.02
N ALA A 221 19.73 4.85 -3.04
CA ALA A 221 19.44 5.84 -4.09
C ALA A 221 18.38 6.87 -3.68
N ILE A 222 17.67 6.68 -2.56
CA ILE A 222 16.64 7.62 -2.09
C ILE A 222 17.30 8.86 -1.50
N ASP A 223 16.96 10.03 -2.08
CA ASP A 223 17.47 11.33 -1.64
C ASP A 223 16.51 12.09 -0.72
N CYS A 224 15.21 11.80 -0.80
CA CYS A 224 14.20 12.47 0.02
C CYS A 224 14.20 11.93 1.48
N PRO A 225 13.70 12.72 2.46
CA PRO A 225 13.52 12.27 3.83
C PRO A 225 12.56 11.07 3.94
N VAL A 226 12.87 10.12 4.82
CA VAL A 226 12.10 8.89 5.03
C VAL A 226 11.76 8.71 6.51
N LEU A 227 10.47 8.58 6.83
CA LEU A 227 9.99 8.09 8.11
C LEU A 227 9.58 6.62 7.96
N LEU A 228 10.04 5.76 8.85
CA LEU A 228 9.56 4.39 8.99
C LEU A 228 8.87 4.21 10.34
N VAL A 229 7.60 3.83 10.33
CA VAL A 229 6.87 3.36 11.49
C VAL A 229 6.73 1.84 11.40
N ALA A 230 7.33 1.12 12.33
CA ALA A 230 7.31 -0.33 12.40
C ALA A 230 6.57 -0.81 13.66
N ALA A 231 5.92 -1.96 13.57
CA ALA A 231 5.24 -2.58 14.69
C ALA A 231 6.16 -3.56 15.47
N ASP A 232 5.83 -3.75 16.74
CA ASP A 232 6.37 -4.81 17.60
C ASP A 232 5.18 -5.57 18.23
N PRO A 233 5.09 -6.91 18.05
CA PRO A 233 6.06 -7.81 17.40
C PRO A 233 6.14 -7.64 15.89
N ALA A 234 7.37 -7.76 15.37
CA ALA A 234 7.63 -7.63 13.94
C ALA A 234 7.04 -8.80 13.12
N PRO A 235 6.47 -8.55 11.93
CA PRO A 235 6.00 -9.64 11.07
C PRO A 235 7.18 -10.47 10.52
N VAL A 236 6.95 -11.75 10.25
CA VAL A 236 7.98 -12.74 9.87
C VAL A 236 8.87 -12.26 8.70
N TYR A 237 8.30 -11.52 7.75
CA TYR A 237 9.04 -11.06 6.55
C TYR A 237 9.73 -9.70 6.75
N PHE A 238 9.59 -9.04 7.91
CA PHE A 238 10.20 -7.74 8.20
C PHE A 238 10.78 -7.70 9.62
N GLN A 239 11.55 -8.73 9.94
CA GLN A 239 12.23 -8.89 11.23
C GLN A 239 13.22 -7.74 11.51
N PRO A 240 13.54 -7.44 12.78
CA PRO A 240 14.41 -6.34 13.16
C PRO A 240 15.76 -6.33 12.43
N GLU A 241 16.35 -7.48 12.17
CA GLU A 241 17.65 -7.62 11.51
C GLU A 241 17.59 -7.03 10.11
N ILE A 242 16.67 -7.54 9.27
CA ILE A 242 16.53 -7.07 7.89
C ILE A 242 16.06 -5.60 7.85
N ARG A 243 15.18 -5.21 8.76
CA ARG A 243 14.70 -3.83 8.89
C ARG A 243 15.84 -2.86 9.17
N ASN A 244 16.68 -3.16 10.16
CA ASN A 244 17.79 -2.31 10.58
C ASN A 244 18.88 -2.23 9.50
N GLU A 245 19.20 -3.35 8.85
CA GLU A 245 20.15 -3.37 7.73
C GLU A 245 19.67 -2.53 6.54
N ARG A 246 18.38 -2.59 6.21
CA ARG A 246 17.77 -1.74 5.17
C ARG A 246 17.72 -0.29 5.57
N PHE A 247 17.35 -0.01 6.82
CA PHE A 247 17.28 1.36 7.34
C PHE A 247 18.66 2.04 7.30
N ALA A 248 19.73 1.32 7.57
CA ALA A 248 21.10 1.81 7.47
C ALA A 248 21.53 2.20 6.04
N CYS A 249 20.80 1.79 5.01
CA CYS A 249 21.05 2.22 3.62
C CYS A 249 20.48 3.61 3.30
N LEU A 250 19.54 4.13 4.13
CA LEU A 250 18.93 5.43 3.89
C LEU A 250 19.88 6.58 4.24
N LYS A 251 19.89 7.64 3.42
CA LYS A 251 20.65 8.87 3.68
C LYS A 251 19.99 9.72 4.77
N HIS A 252 18.66 9.80 4.77
CA HIS A 252 17.87 10.68 5.63
C HIS A 252 16.68 9.90 6.20
N GLY A 253 16.92 9.03 7.18
CA GLY A 253 15.91 8.16 7.78
C GLY A 253 15.60 8.52 9.24
N GLU A 254 14.32 8.45 9.60
CA GLU A 254 13.80 8.44 10.97
C GLU A 254 12.99 7.17 11.17
N MET A 255 13.17 6.44 12.29
CA MET A 255 12.45 5.20 12.55
C MET A 255 11.84 5.18 13.94
N HIS A 256 10.57 4.79 14.01
CA HIS A 256 9.85 4.52 15.24
C HIS A 256 9.34 3.09 15.25
N VAL A 257 9.50 2.42 16.40
CA VAL A 257 8.95 1.08 16.64
C VAL A 257 7.90 1.20 17.73
N ILE A 258 6.67 0.83 17.43
CA ILE A 258 5.53 0.95 18.34
C ILE A 258 4.85 -0.41 18.54
N ALA A 259 4.34 -0.68 19.75
CA ALA A 259 3.61 -1.91 20.00
C ALA A 259 2.34 -1.98 19.14
N GLY A 260 2.12 -3.07 18.43
CA GLY A 260 0.93 -3.22 17.57
C GLY A 260 1.03 -4.36 16.58
N THR A 261 0.05 -4.45 15.70
CA THR A 261 -0.02 -5.44 14.63
C THR A 261 0.47 -4.86 13.30
N HIS A 262 0.49 -5.68 12.26
CA HIS A 262 0.80 -5.23 10.90
C HIS A 262 -0.13 -4.09 10.40
N HIS A 263 -1.33 -3.95 10.96
CA HIS A 263 -2.27 -2.87 10.63
C HIS A 263 -2.28 -1.75 11.69
N VAL A 264 -1.14 -1.48 12.30
CA VAL A 264 -0.99 -0.50 13.39
C VAL A 264 -1.56 0.89 13.08
N HIS A 265 -1.53 1.33 11.83
CA HIS A 265 -2.12 2.59 11.37
C HIS A 265 -3.65 2.60 11.41
N MET A 266 -4.30 1.44 11.42
CA MET A 266 -5.74 1.31 11.57
C MET A 266 -6.14 1.09 13.03
N ASP A 267 -5.32 0.37 13.80
CA ASP A 267 -5.60 0.00 15.19
C ASP A 267 -5.16 1.08 16.19
N LYS A 268 -4.12 1.85 15.84
CA LYS A 268 -3.59 3.00 16.63
C LYS A 268 -3.44 4.26 15.77
N PRO A 269 -4.52 4.70 15.12
CA PRO A 269 -4.44 5.72 14.08
C PRO A 269 -3.90 7.07 14.58
N ALA A 270 -4.25 7.48 15.79
CA ALA A 270 -3.79 8.74 16.36
C ALA A 270 -2.28 8.72 16.67
N GLU A 271 -1.75 7.60 17.19
CA GLU A 271 -0.34 7.45 17.52
C GLU A 271 0.52 7.48 16.24
N VAL A 272 0.15 6.70 15.23
CA VAL A 272 0.86 6.68 13.94
C VAL A 272 0.78 8.04 13.23
N ALA A 273 -0.40 8.65 13.20
CA ALA A 273 -0.58 9.95 12.58
C ALA A 273 0.21 11.08 13.28
N ALA A 274 0.37 11.02 14.61
CA ALA A 274 1.18 11.99 15.35
C ALA A 274 2.65 11.94 14.91
N LEU A 275 3.23 10.75 14.74
CA LEU A 275 4.59 10.57 14.24
C LEU A 275 4.74 11.13 12.81
N ILE A 276 3.80 10.80 11.92
CA ILE A 276 3.83 11.27 10.53
C ILE A 276 3.66 12.80 10.45
N SER A 277 2.75 13.37 11.24
CA SER A 277 2.53 14.83 11.26
C SER A 277 3.73 15.59 11.82
N ALA A 278 4.39 15.05 12.86
CA ALA A 278 5.62 15.61 13.41
C ALA A 278 6.74 15.60 12.36
N PHE A 279 6.92 14.49 11.65
CA PHE A 279 7.87 14.34 10.57
C PHE A 279 7.63 15.38 9.46
N TRP A 280 6.42 15.49 8.91
CA TRP A 280 6.12 16.48 7.87
C TRP A 280 6.27 17.93 8.35
N THR A 281 5.92 18.21 9.61
CA THR A 281 6.14 19.53 10.20
C THR A 281 7.62 19.89 10.31
N SER A 282 8.48 18.92 10.58
CA SER A 282 9.93 19.13 10.64
C SER A 282 10.49 19.50 9.26
N LEU A 283 9.98 18.88 8.19
CA LEU A 283 10.42 19.17 6.81
C LEU A 283 10.03 20.58 6.35
N ALA A 284 8.90 21.09 6.77
CA ALA A 284 8.44 22.44 6.42
C ALA A 284 9.27 23.56 7.06
N LYS A 285 10.13 23.25 8.03
CA LYS A 285 10.98 24.21 8.75
C LYS A 285 12.39 24.29 8.20
N VAL A 286 12.78 23.41 7.27
CA VAL A 286 14.09 23.45 6.61
C VAL A 286 13.97 24.43 5.44
N PRO A 287 14.73 25.57 5.44
CA PRO A 287 14.64 26.61 4.42
C PRO A 287 15.16 26.15 3.07
#